data_31d27611c8d08b3841027715a6662bdb
#
_entry.id   31d27611c8d08b3841027715a6662bdb
#
_cell.length_a   1.000
_cell.length_b   1.000
_cell.length_c   1.000
_cell.angle_alpha   90.00
_cell.angle_beta   90.00
_cell.angle_gamma   90.00
#
_symmetry.space_group_name_H-M   'P 1'
#
loop_
_entity.id
_entity.type
_entity.pdbx_description
1 polymer ?
#
loop_
_entity_poly.entity_id
_entity_poly.type
_entity_poly.pdbx_seq_one_letter_code
_entity_poly.pdbx_strand_id
1 'polypeptide(L)'
;RVMTRVVGQHSLLIDLQVWRAGLTVIPVLVSTSFWLTGAFRPDGLPDNILQMLYDMAWLLIDLAYFTTSIQLFAVGAAFLKDRRQRLLVPKFVSWWAIWVGFMFIAECLMPFFKTGAFARDGILNFWIEFVIWFVWCPTLTMYLLKAVTRIEQEEAGIATDARQQAAPAATGRAGPQGAL
;
A
#
# COMPACT_ATOMS: atom_id res chain seq x y z
N ARG A 1 -0.01 -7.23 -8.12
CA ARG A 1 -1.04 -8.09 -8.75
C ARG A 1 -2.41 -7.38 -8.84
N VAL A 2 -3.02 -6.86 -7.73
CA VAL A 2 -4.34 -6.20 -7.80
C VAL A 2 -4.31 -4.95 -8.67
N MET A 3 -3.35 -4.05 -8.46
CA MET A 3 -3.20 -2.85 -9.30
C MET A 3 -2.91 -3.16 -10.76
N THR A 4 -2.09 -4.17 -11.05
CA THR A 4 -1.78 -4.57 -12.44
C THR A 4 -3.00 -5.03 -13.21
N ARG A 5 -4.01 -5.60 -12.54
CA ARG A 5 -5.30 -5.96 -13.13
C ARG A 5 -6.16 -4.74 -13.49
N VAL A 6 -5.93 -3.60 -12.84
CA VAL A 6 -6.69 -2.36 -13.09
C VAL A 6 -6.02 -1.49 -14.15
N VAL A 7 -4.71 -1.25 -14.01
CA VAL A 7 -3.98 -0.25 -14.83
C VAL A 7 -2.98 -0.85 -15.83
N GLY A 8 -2.84 -2.19 -15.87
CA GLY A 8 -1.88 -2.89 -16.74
C GLY A 8 -0.47 -2.98 -16.12
N GLN A 9 0.36 -3.88 -16.65
CA GLN A 9 1.69 -4.17 -16.09
C GLN A 9 2.71 -3.04 -16.29
N HIS A 10 2.59 -2.29 -17.37
CA HIS A 10 3.52 -1.20 -17.73
C HIS A 10 2.95 0.18 -17.38
N SER A 11 2.35 0.31 -16.21
CA SER A 11 1.80 1.58 -15.75
C SER A 11 2.78 2.29 -14.82
N LEU A 12 3.04 3.58 -15.08
CA LEU A 12 3.81 4.45 -14.20
C LEU A 12 3.33 4.38 -12.73
N LEU A 13 2.02 4.18 -12.53
CA LEU A 13 1.45 4.04 -11.17
C LEU A 13 1.98 2.81 -10.44
N ILE A 14 2.29 1.73 -11.15
CA ILE A 14 2.89 0.52 -10.58
C ILE A 14 4.36 0.75 -10.28
N ASP A 15 5.09 1.34 -11.22
CA ASP A 15 6.50 1.65 -11.04
C ASP A 15 6.71 2.56 -9.83
N LEU A 16 5.88 3.60 -9.66
CA LEU A 16 5.88 4.45 -8.48
C LEU A 16 5.65 3.66 -7.18
N GLN A 17 4.81 2.60 -7.18
CA GLN A 17 4.60 1.76 -6.01
C GLN A 17 5.84 0.92 -5.66
N VAL A 18 6.46 0.30 -6.66
CA VAL A 18 7.63 -0.56 -6.47
C VAL A 18 8.83 0.25 -5.99
N TRP A 19 9.16 1.33 -6.71
CA TRP A 19 10.25 2.23 -6.34
C TRP A 19 10.06 2.82 -4.94
N ARG A 20 8.84 3.22 -4.63
CA ARG A 20 8.52 3.80 -3.33
C ARG A 20 8.65 2.80 -2.19
N ALA A 21 8.23 1.55 -2.38
CA ALA A 21 8.39 0.52 -1.36
C ALA A 21 9.86 0.34 -0.95
N GLY A 22 10.78 0.35 -1.90
CA GLY A 22 12.22 0.34 -1.64
C GLY A 22 12.71 1.59 -0.90
N LEU A 23 12.28 2.78 -1.34
CA LEU A 23 12.69 4.06 -0.74
C LEU A 23 12.17 4.27 0.68
N THR A 24 11.08 3.61 1.09
CA THR A 24 10.56 3.72 2.47
C THR A 24 11.39 2.91 3.47
N VAL A 25 11.93 1.78 3.04
CA VAL A 25 12.68 0.88 3.94
C VAL A 25 13.93 1.55 4.49
N ILE A 26 14.64 2.32 3.67
CA ILE A 26 15.92 2.96 4.07
C ILE A 26 15.72 3.97 5.22
N PRO A 27 14.85 4.98 5.10
CA PRO A 27 14.62 5.91 6.21
C PRO A 27 14.16 5.23 7.49
N VAL A 28 13.27 4.24 7.40
CA VAL A 28 12.77 3.50 8.56
C VAL A 28 13.90 2.74 9.26
N LEU A 29 14.76 2.04 8.52
CA LEU A 29 15.89 1.33 9.09
C LEU A 29 16.90 2.27 9.76
N VAL A 30 17.23 3.38 9.11
CA VAL A 30 18.17 4.36 9.64
C VAL A 30 17.59 5.04 10.89
N SER A 31 16.34 5.46 10.87
CA SER A 31 15.65 6.04 12.04
C SER A 31 15.61 5.07 13.21
N THR A 32 15.25 3.81 12.95
CA THR A 32 15.25 2.77 13.98
C THR A 32 16.65 2.58 14.58
N SER A 33 17.70 2.67 13.77
CA SER A 33 19.08 2.57 14.25
C SER A 33 19.47 3.71 15.21
N PHE A 34 18.98 4.94 14.96
CA PHE A 34 19.18 6.06 15.89
C PHE A 34 18.46 5.83 17.21
N TRP A 35 17.21 5.41 17.20
CA TRP A 35 16.46 5.09 18.42
C TRP A 35 17.12 3.94 19.20
N LEU A 36 17.52 2.86 18.51
CA LEU A 36 18.20 1.74 19.14
C LEU A 36 19.55 2.16 19.75
N THR A 37 20.30 3.07 19.10
CA THR A 37 21.56 3.57 19.62
C THR A 37 21.35 4.31 20.95
N GLY A 38 20.31 5.16 21.03
CA GLY A 38 19.93 5.83 22.27
C GLY A 38 19.50 4.84 23.37
N ALA A 39 18.65 3.87 23.01
CA ALA A 39 18.14 2.87 23.95
C ALA A 39 19.24 1.88 24.43
N PHE A 40 20.27 1.62 23.62
CA PHE A 40 21.35 0.70 23.97
C PHE A 40 22.29 1.23 25.05
N ARG A 41 22.38 2.55 25.21
CA ARG A 41 23.28 3.21 26.19
C ARG A 41 22.56 4.33 26.94
N PRO A 42 21.47 4.03 27.67
CA PRO A 42 20.67 5.08 28.31
C PRO A 42 21.45 5.87 29.35
N ASP A 43 22.31 5.20 30.12
CA ASP A 43 23.08 5.84 31.20
C ASP A 43 24.48 6.33 30.76
N GLY A 44 24.87 6.05 29.53
CA GLY A 44 26.19 6.36 28.99
C GLY A 44 26.27 7.55 28.05
N LEU A 45 25.15 8.14 27.69
CA LEU A 45 25.06 9.27 26.77
C LEU A 45 24.52 10.52 27.49
N PRO A 46 25.12 11.70 27.25
CA PRO A 46 24.56 12.96 27.70
C PRO A 46 23.16 13.20 27.11
N ASP A 47 22.26 13.86 27.87
CA ASP A 47 20.88 14.11 27.47
C ASP A 47 20.75 14.83 26.12
N ASN A 48 21.64 15.77 25.83
CA ASN A 48 21.66 16.48 24.55
C ASN A 48 21.99 15.56 23.36
N ILE A 49 22.80 14.53 23.56
CA ILE A 49 23.09 13.53 22.52
C ILE A 49 21.89 12.59 22.33
N LEU A 50 21.24 12.16 23.42
CA LEU A 50 20.02 11.38 23.35
C LEU A 50 18.91 12.14 22.60
N GLN A 51 18.72 13.42 22.95
CA GLN A 51 17.78 14.29 22.27
C GLN A 51 18.10 14.44 20.78
N MET A 52 19.36 14.64 20.43
CA MET A 52 19.78 14.74 19.03
C MET A 52 19.50 13.47 18.25
N LEU A 53 19.80 12.28 18.79
CA LEU A 53 19.50 11.01 18.14
C LEU A 53 17.99 10.82 17.94
N TYR A 54 17.20 11.21 18.92
CA TYR A 54 15.76 11.14 18.87
C TYR A 54 15.19 12.06 17.79
N ASP A 55 15.65 13.31 17.73
CA ASP A 55 15.23 14.29 16.75
C ASP A 55 15.64 13.89 15.32
N MET A 56 16.87 13.37 15.15
CA MET A 56 17.33 12.86 13.85
C MET A 56 16.46 11.71 13.34
N ALA A 57 16.07 10.79 14.21
CA ALA A 57 15.22 9.67 13.85
C ALA A 57 13.86 10.14 13.36
N TRP A 58 13.22 11.07 14.07
CA TRP A 58 11.93 11.63 13.67
C TRP A 58 12.01 12.44 12.38
N LEU A 59 12.96 13.36 12.28
CA LEU A 59 13.15 14.18 11.08
C LEU A 59 13.34 13.31 9.82
N LEU A 60 14.07 12.20 9.94
CA LEU A 60 14.30 11.32 8.81
C LEU A 60 13.03 10.59 8.35
N ILE A 61 12.17 10.18 9.28
CA ILE A 61 10.88 9.56 8.96
C ILE A 61 9.93 10.58 8.36
N ASP A 62 9.78 11.75 8.99
CA ASP A 62 8.81 12.76 8.58
C ASP A 62 9.13 13.34 7.20
N LEU A 63 10.41 13.59 6.90
CA LEU A 63 10.81 14.01 5.56
C LEU A 63 10.56 12.93 4.49
N ALA A 64 10.57 11.65 4.87
CA ALA A 64 10.24 10.55 3.98
C ALA A 64 8.73 10.47 3.66
N TYR A 65 7.86 11.12 4.43
CA TYR A 65 6.41 11.12 4.19
C TYR A 65 5.99 11.81 2.90
N PHE A 66 6.73 12.77 2.41
CA PHE A 66 6.47 13.34 1.08
C PHE A 66 6.42 12.28 -0.02
N THR A 67 7.34 11.32 0.04
CA THR A 67 7.35 10.22 -0.92
C THR A 67 6.20 9.23 -0.64
N THR A 68 5.73 9.10 0.61
CA THR A 68 4.53 8.31 0.98
C THR A 68 3.27 8.95 0.37
N SER A 69 3.17 10.28 0.37
CA SER A 69 2.07 11.00 -0.29
C SER A 69 1.97 10.65 -1.78
N ILE A 70 3.09 10.64 -2.50
CA ILE A 70 3.13 10.23 -3.92
C ILE A 70 2.62 8.80 -4.10
N GLN A 71 2.99 7.89 -3.20
CA GLN A 71 2.50 6.51 -3.23
C GLN A 71 0.99 6.43 -3.02
N LEU A 72 0.47 7.17 -2.04
CA LEU A 72 -0.96 7.21 -1.74
C LEU A 72 -1.77 7.78 -2.89
N PHE A 73 -1.28 8.84 -3.54
CA PHE A 73 -1.89 9.37 -4.75
C PHE A 73 -1.87 8.36 -5.90
N ALA A 74 -0.77 7.63 -6.08
CA ALA A 74 -0.69 6.60 -7.11
C ALA A 74 -1.65 5.43 -6.85
N VAL A 75 -1.79 4.98 -5.59
CA VAL A 75 -2.77 3.95 -5.19
C VAL A 75 -4.20 4.44 -5.45
N GLY A 76 -4.53 5.64 -4.96
CA GLY A 76 -5.85 6.24 -5.15
C GLY A 76 -6.18 6.39 -6.63
N ALA A 77 -5.28 6.98 -7.42
CA ALA A 77 -5.46 7.17 -8.86
C ALA A 77 -5.60 5.84 -9.61
N ALA A 78 -4.83 4.81 -9.23
CA ALA A 78 -4.92 3.50 -9.87
C ALA A 78 -6.30 2.87 -9.69
N PHE A 79 -6.82 2.82 -8.46
CA PHE A 79 -8.12 2.20 -8.19
C PHE A 79 -9.30 3.08 -8.64
N LEU A 80 -9.15 4.40 -8.76
CA LEU A 80 -10.18 5.24 -9.38
C LEU A 80 -10.34 4.97 -10.89
N LYS A 81 -9.31 4.45 -11.57
CA LYS A 81 -9.39 4.03 -12.98
C LYS A 81 -10.13 2.71 -13.18
N ASP A 82 -10.44 1.98 -12.11
CA ASP A 82 -11.23 0.75 -12.24
C ASP A 82 -12.63 1.04 -12.77
N ARG A 83 -12.95 0.47 -13.95
CA ARG A 83 -14.24 0.62 -14.65
C ARG A 83 -15.06 -0.66 -14.66
N ARG A 84 -14.66 -1.66 -13.88
CA ARG A 84 -15.37 -2.93 -13.80
C ARG A 84 -16.77 -2.74 -13.20
N GLN A 85 -17.72 -3.56 -13.58
CA GLN A 85 -19.04 -3.57 -12.96
C GLN A 85 -18.95 -3.89 -11.46
N ARG A 86 -18.03 -4.78 -11.08
CA ARG A 86 -17.67 -5.06 -9.68
C ARG A 86 -16.24 -4.59 -9.43
N LEU A 87 -16.10 -3.45 -8.78
CA LEU A 87 -14.81 -2.86 -8.44
C LEU A 87 -14.00 -3.81 -7.55
N LEU A 88 -12.70 -3.89 -7.77
CA LEU A 88 -11.78 -4.63 -6.89
C LEU A 88 -11.63 -3.93 -5.54
N VAL A 89 -11.50 -2.60 -5.57
CA VAL A 89 -11.45 -1.76 -4.37
C VAL A 89 -12.52 -0.68 -4.50
N PRO A 90 -13.35 -0.45 -3.47
CA PRO A 90 -14.37 0.59 -3.51
C PRO A 90 -13.76 1.99 -3.71
N LYS A 91 -14.43 2.85 -4.47
CA LYS A 91 -13.94 4.20 -4.79
C LYS A 91 -13.72 5.07 -3.55
N PHE A 92 -14.49 4.87 -2.47
CA PHE A 92 -14.30 5.64 -1.25
C PHE A 92 -12.92 5.38 -0.61
N VAL A 93 -12.39 4.14 -0.67
CA VAL A 93 -11.06 3.78 -0.17
C VAL A 93 -9.98 4.48 -1.00
N SER A 94 -10.20 4.61 -2.31
CA SER A 94 -9.30 5.32 -3.21
C SER A 94 -9.26 6.83 -2.93
N TRP A 95 -10.42 7.45 -2.72
CA TRP A 95 -10.49 8.85 -2.30
C TRP A 95 -9.89 9.07 -0.92
N TRP A 96 -10.11 8.15 -0.01
CA TRP A 96 -9.48 8.18 1.31
C TRP A 96 -7.96 8.10 1.21
N ALA A 97 -7.41 7.24 0.34
CA ALA A 97 -5.97 7.20 0.07
C ALA A 97 -5.42 8.57 -0.37
N ILE A 98 -6.11 9.26 -1.28
CA ILE A 98 -5.72 10.59 -1.76
C ILE A 98 -5.75 11.59 -0.60
N TRP A 99 -6.80 11.56 0.23
CA TRP A 99 -6.91 12.46 1.38
C TRP A 99 -5.80 12.22 2.40
N VAL A 100 -5.50 10.98 2.75
CA VAL A 100 -4.37 10.63 3.62
C VAL A 100 -3.05 11.13 3.01
N GLY A 101 -2.88 11.00 1.69
CA GLY A 101 -1.70 11.54 0.99
C GLY A 101 -1.52 13.05 1.17
N PHE A 102 -2.60 13.83 1.21
CA PHE A 102 -2.54 15.25 1.52
C PHE A 102 -2.16 15.52 2.98
N MET A 103 -2.65 14.71 3.91
CA MET A 103 -2.29 14.84 5.34
C MET A 103 -0.78 14.61 5.54
N PHE A 104 -0.19 13.60 4.89
CA PHE A 104 1.25 13.34 4.94
C PHE A 104 2.13 14.46 4.34
N ILE A 105 1.61 15.29 3.43
CA ILE A 105 2.32 16.49 2.99
C ILE A 105 2.42 17.52 4.12
N ALA A 106 1.36 17.65 4.94
CA ALA A 106 1.35 18.57 6.06
C ALA A 106 2.41 18.21 7.15
N GLU A 107 2.71 16.93 7.33
CA GLU A 107 3.78 16.46 8.23
C GLU A 107 5.17 16.95 7.81
N CYS A 108 5.42 17.08 6.52
CA CYS A 108 6.69 17.61 6.04
C CYS A 108 6.96 19.05 6.50
N LEU A 109 5.95 19.74 7.07
CA LEU A 109 6.09 21.06 7.67
C LEU A 109 6.64 21.01 9.11
N MET A 110 6.65 19.85 9.76
CA MET A 110 7.08 19.66 11.14
C MET A 110 8.45 20.30 11.46
N PRO A 111 9.48 20.22 10.62
CA PRO A 111 10.79 20.82 10.93
C PRO A 111 10.75 22.34 11.15
N PHE A 112 9.73 23.01 10.63
CA PHE A 112 9.55 24.46 10.74
C PHE A 112 8.79 24.89 12.00
N PHE A 113 8.13 23.95 12.69
CA PHE A 113 7.27 24.23 13.85
C PHE A 113 7.73 23.43 15.07
N LYS A 114 8.31 24.12 16.05
CA LYS A 114 8.75 23.49 17.31
C LYS A 114 7.61 23.35 18.32
N THR A 115 6.53 24.11 18.15
CA THR A 115 5.37 24.12 19.05
C THR A 115 4.08 24.32 18.25
N GLY A 116 2.94 23.93 18.82
CA GLY A 116 1.63 24.11 18.21
C GLY A 116 1.14 22.90 17.43
N ALA A 117 0.12 23.08 16.61
CA ALA A 117 -0.61 21.98 15.96
C ALA A 117 0.25 21.17 14.95
N PHE A 118 1.25 21.81 14.35
CA PHE A 118 2.18 21.20 13.36
C PHE A 118 3.50 20.75 13.99
N ALA A 119 3.69 20.94 15.30
CA ALA A 119 4.86 20.39 15.97
C ALA A 119 4.81 18.86 15.98
N ARG A 120 5.93 18.20 16.26
CA ARG A 120 6.04 16.75 16.29
C ARG A 120 4.99 16.07 17.20
N ASP A 121 4.71 16.63 18.35
CA ASP A 121 3.68 16.20 19.31
C ASP A 121 2.33 16.90 19.09
N GLY A 122 2.22 17.67 18.03
CA GLY A 122 1.05 18.46 17.67
C GLY A 122 -0.14 17.59 17.27
N ILE A 123 -1.35 18.14 17.47
CA ILE A 123 -2.58 17.41 17.20
C ILE A 123 -2.75 17.03 15.74
N LEU A 124 -2.31 17.88 14.81
CA LEU A 124 -2.40 17.61 13.38
C LEU A 124 -1.33 16.64 12.91
N ASN A 125 -0.11 16.80 13.37
CA ASN A 125 1.05 16.08 12.89
C ASN A 125 1.18 14.68 13.49
N PHE A 126 0.76 14.46 14.71
CA PHE A 126 0.88 13.18 15.39
C PHE A 126 -0.46 12.47 15.56
N TRP A 127 -1.41 13.11 16.25
CA TRP A 127 -2.61 12.41 16.70
C TRP A 127 -3.61 12.16 15.57
N ILE A 128 -3.98 13.18 14.81
CA ILE A 128 -4.98 13.03 13.74
C ILE A 128 -4.47 12.12 12.64
N GLU A 129 -3.23 12.31 12.23
CA GLU A 129 -2.66 11.55 11.15
C GLU A 129 -2.47 10.08 11.47
N PHE A 130 -1.88 9.75 12.61
CA PHE A 130 -1.72 8.35 13.02
C PHE A 130 -3.07 7.63 13.15
N VAL A 131 -4.08 8.27 13.72
CA VAL A 131 -5.43 7.68 13.81
C VAL A 131 -5.98 7.38 12.40
N ILE A 132 -5.89 8.34 11.50
CA ILE A 132 -6.38 8.20 10.12
C ILE A 132 -5.62 7.09 9.39
N TRP A 133 -4.30 7.05 9.52
CA TRP A 133 -3.44 6.03 8.94
C TRP A 133 -3.76 4.63 9.47
N PHE A 134 -3.86 4.48 10.80
CA PHE A 134 -4.14 3.20 11.43
C PHE A 134 -5.54 2.66 11.12
N VAL A 135 -6.50 3.50 10.75
CA VAL A 135 -7.81 3.06 10.27
C VAL A 135 -7.79 2.77 8.76
N TRP A 136 -7.10 3.59 7.97
CA TRP A 136 -7.03 3.43 6.52
C TRP A 136 -6.25 2.18 6.11
N CYS A 137 -5.10 1.93 6.72
CA CYS A 137 -4.20 0.83 6.36
C CYS A 137 -4.87 -0.56 6.47
N PRO A 138 -5.52 -0.93 7.60
CA PRO A 138 -6.29 -2.16 7.70
C PRO A 138 -7.48 -2.21 6.73
N THR A 139 -8.15 -1.07 6.52
CA THR A 139 -9.27 -0.99 5.58
C THR A 139 -8.82 -1.32 4.17
N LEU A 140 -7.76 -0.67 3.68
CA LEU A 140 -7.18 -0.99 2.37
C LEU A 140 -6.76 -2.46 2.29
N THR A 141 -6.08 -2.97 3.33
CA THR A 141 -5.62 -4.36 3.38
C THR A 141 -6.77 -5.35 3.24
N MET A 142 -7.88 -5.14 3.97
CA MET A 142 -9.06 -5.98 3.85
C MET A 142 -9.63 -6.01 2.42
N TYR A 143 -9.71 -4.86 1.75
CA TYR A 143 -10.22 -4.81 0.38
C TYR A 143 -9.24 -5.42 -0.62
N LEU A 144 -7.93 -5.26 -0.42
CA LEU A 144 -6.92 -5.91 -1.24
C LEU A 144 -6.95 -7.44 -1.11
N LEU A 145 -7.11 -7.98 0.10
CA LEU A 145 -7.26 -9.41 0.32
C LEU A 145 -8.52 -9.96 -0.38
N LYS A 146 -9.66 -9.28 -0.22
CA LYS A 146 -10.89 -9.63 -0.95
C LYS A 146 -10.71 -9.57 -2.47
N ALA A 147 -9.96 -8.58 -2.96
CA ALA A 147 -9.68 -8.45 -4.39
C ALA A 147 -8.78 -9.58 -4.91
N VAL A 148 -7.78 -10.01 -4.14
CA VAL A 148 -6.93 -11.17 -4.49
C VAL A 148 -7.77 -12.43 -4.60
N THR A 149 -8.59 -12.74 -3.60
CA THR A 149 -9.48 -13.92 -3.63
C THR A 149 -10.41 -13.92 -4.85
N ARG A 150 -10.97 -12.76 -5.21
CA ARG A 150 -11.81 -12.65 -6.41
C ARG A 150 -11.03 -12.93 -7.69
N ILE A 151 -9.83 -12.37 -7.82
CA ILE A 151 -8.96 -12.61 -8.99
C ILE A 151 -8.63 -14.10 -9.12
N GLU A 152 -8.34 -14.77 -8.00
CA GLU A 152 -8.06 -16.21 -7.99
C GLU A 152 -9.26 -17.05 -8.40
N GLN A 153 -10.45 -16.68 -7.95
CA GLN A 153 -11.70 -17.33 -8.38
C GLN A 153 -12.01 -17.13 -9.86
N GLU A 154 -11.80 -15.92 -10.39
CA GLU A 154 -11.94 -15.63 -11.82
C GLU A 154 -10.96 -16.48 -12.66
N GLU A 155 -9.68 -16.54 -12.22
CA GLU A 155 -8.64 -17.34 -12.91
C GLU A 155 -8.95 -18.84 -12.87
N ALA A 156 -9.44 -19.37 -11.75
CA ALA A 156 -9.84 -20.76 -11.61
C ALA A 156 -11.05 -21.11 -12.51
N GLY A 157 -12.03 -20.22 -12.59
CA GLY A 157 -13.19 -20.37 -13.48
C GLY A 157 -12.79 -20.45 -14.93
N ILE A 158 -11.95 -19.51 -15.39
CA ILE A 158 -11.44 -19.49 -16.78
C ILE A 158 -10.67 -20.78 -17.10
N ALA A 159 -9.86 -21.26 -16.17
CA ALA A 159 -9.08 -22.51 -16.36
C ALA A 159 -10.00 -23.74 -16.46
N THR A 160 -11.11 -23.76 -15.72
CA THR A 160 -12.09 -24.85 -15.77
C THR A 160 -12.84 -24.85 -17.09
N ASP A 161 -13.30 -23.69 -17.54
CA ASP A 161 -14.02 -23.54 -18.83
C ASP A 161 -13.11 -23.91 -20.01
N ALA A 162 -11.86 -23.51 -20.00
CA ALA A 162 -10.86 -23.87 -21.02
C ALA A 162 -10.63 -25.39 -21.08
N ARG A 163 -10.58 -26.07 -19.94
CA ARG A 163 -10.46 -27.54 -19.90
C ARG A 163 -11.69 -28.25 -20.45
N GLN A 164 -12.88 -27.75 -20.15
CA GLN A 164 -14.13 -28.31 -20.69
C GLN A 164 -14.22 -28.14 -22.19
N GLN A 165 -13.81 -27.01 -22.74
CA GLN A 165 -13.76 -26.77 -24.18
C GLN A 165 -12.69 -27.59 -24.90
N ALA A 166 -11.56 -27.88 -24.23
CA ALA A 166 -10.47 -28.68 -24.78
C ALA A 166 -10.73 -30.19 -24.67
N ALA A 167 -11.70 -30.64 -23.88
CA ALA A 167 -12.09 -32.04 -23.79
C ALA A 167 -12.74 -32.46 -25.12
N PRO A 168 -12.13 -33.38 -25.94
CA PRO A 168 -12.73 -33.76 -27.20
C PRO A 168 -14.08 -34.41 -26.96
N ALA A 169 -15.02 -34.20 -27.88
CA ALA A 169 -16.31 -34.89 -27.96
C ALA A 169 -16.08 -36.39 -28.23
N ALA A 170 -15.55 -37.08 -27.22
CA ALA A 170 -15.14 -38.50 -27.27
C ALA A 170 -16.29 -39.47 -27.00
N THR A 171 -17.54 -39.07 -27.26
CA THR A 171 -18.69 -39.98 -27.16
C THR A 171 -19.68 -39.73 -28.29
N GLY A 172 -19.32 -40.16 -29.50
CA GLY A 172 -20.27 -40.00 -30.60
C GLY A 172 -19.90 -40.76 -31.87
N ARG A 173 -19.30 -41.98 -31.77
CA ARG A 173 -19.25 -42.94 -32.92
C ARG A 173 -19.11 -44.36 -32.45
N ALA A 174 -20.09 -44.86 -31.74
CA ALA A 174 -20.42 -46.28 -31.79
C ALA A 174 -21.51 -46.43 -32.85
N GLY A 175 -21.12 -46.50 -34.11
CA GLY A 175 -22.00 -46.89 -35.18
C GLY A 175 -22.41 -48.36 -34.99
N PRO A 176 -23.70 -48.75 -35.25
CA PRO A 176 -24.08 -50.17 -35.19
C PRO A 176 -23.41 -50.89 -36.33
N GLN A 177 -22.50 -51.80 -36.05
CA GLN A 177 -22.10 -52.83 -37.04
C GLN A 177 -23.27 -53.78 -37.19
N GLY A 178 -23.94 -53.66 -38.32
CA GLY A 178 -25.04 -54.52 -38.73
C GLY A 178 -24.62 -55.96 -38.91
N ALA A 179 -25.53 -56.80 -38.52
CA ALA A 179 -25.60 -58.22 -38.85
C ALA A 179 -25.60 -58.46 -40.35
N LEU A 180 -24.84 -59.44 -40.83
CA LEU A 180 -25.20 -60.48 -41.80
C LEU A 180 -24.37 -61.73 -41.47
#